data_ba5dd2e5bc7790e07f8bf8d59493e4c3
#
_entry.id   ba5dd2e5bc7790e07f8bf8d59493e4c3
#
_cell.length_a   1.000
_cell.length_b   1.000
_cell.length_c   1.000
_cell.angle_alpha   90.00
_cell.angle_beta   90.00
_cell.angle_gamma   90.00
#
_symmetry.space_group_name_H-M   'P 1'
#
loop_
_entity.id
_entity.type
_entity.pdbx_description
1 polymer ?
#
loop_
_entity_poly.entity_id
_entity_poly.type
_entity_poly.pdbx_seq_one_letter_code
_entity_poly.pdbx_strand_id
1 'polypeptide(L)'
;VKDLLARGDRVTVLTRDVGRTQAALPGARVVSWSSDRPGPWFEEVDGVDGVIHLAGESIVKRWSEDARREIVRSRIDTTRLMGEAIGKAKRKPGAFLCASAVGYYGPQPGERVLDEDAPPGEGFLADVVVHWEEAARAVEEQHGVRSVQLRIGVVIGEGGGALDKMIAPFRFFLGGPIGDGKQVTSWIHRDDVVGLTLLALDNEAVRGPLNVTAPHAATGEEVARAIGAVLRRPSWLRVPEAMVKLGMGDAAEIITTGQRVYPRRAEALGY
;
A
#
# COMPACT_ATOMS: atom_id res chain seq x y z
N VAL A 1 1.69 5.48 -13.04
CA VAL A 1 1.75 5.26 -14.50
C VAL A 1 1.56 6.57 -15.26
N LYS A 2 0.47 7.32 -15.00
CA LYS A 2 0.23 8.58 -15.74
C LYS A 2 1.40 9.55 -15.61
N ASP A 3 1.96 9.71 -14.42
CA ASP A 3 3.09 10.61 -14.14
C ASP A 3 4.38 10.15 -14.84
N LEU A 4 4.65 8.85 -14.86
CA LEU A 4 5.74 8.27 -15.63
C LEU A 4 5.60 8.58 -17.13
N LEU A 5 4.42 8.34 -17.68
CA LEU A 5 4.13 8.65 -19.09
C LEU A 5 4.26 10.15 -19.39
N ALA A 6 3.76 11.02 -18.49
CA ALA A 6 3.88 12.47 -18.62
C ALA A 6 5.35 12.95 -18.56
N ARG A 7 6.20 12.24 -17.82
CA ARG A 7 7.65 12.45 -17.76
C ARG A 7 8.39 11.97 -19.01
N GLY A 8 7.73 11.20 -19.88
CA GLY A 8 8.31 10.65 -21.11
C GLY A 8 8.89 9.24 -20.95
N ASP A 9 8.65 8.57 -19.82
CA ASP A 9 9.10 7.20 -19.60
C ASP A 9 8.31 6.21 -20.46
N ARG A 10 8.98 5.14 -20.87
CA ARG A 10 8.33 3.97 -21.49
C ARG A 10 7.85 3.03 -20.40
N VAL A 11 6.53 2.89 -20.29
CA VAL A 11 5.91 2.11 -19.22
C VAL A 11 5.26 0.85 -19.78
N THR A 12 5.67 -0.32 -19.27
CA THR A 12 4.96 -1.60 -19.47
C THR A 12 4.13 -1.90 -18.22
N VAL A 13 2.85 -2.17 -18.39
CA VAL A 13 1.92 -2.52 -17.31
C VAL A 13 1.55 -3.99 -17.42
N LEU A 14 1.89 -4.76 -16.40
CA LEU A 14 1.48 -6.15 -16.26
C LEU A 14 0.11 -6.21 -15.57
N THR A 15 -0.87 -6.86 -16.21
CA THR A 15 -2.26 -6.88 -15.71
C THR A 15 -2.99 -8.18 -16.07
N ARG A 16 -3.97 -8.55 -15.26
CA ARG A 16 -4.89 -9.65 -15.57
C ARG A 16 -5.99 -9.26 -16.57
N ASP A 17 -6.28 -7.96 -16.69
CA ASP A 17 -7.31 -7.41 -17.59
C ASP A 17 -6.68 -6.41 -18.58
N VAL A 18 -6.18 -6.95 -19.69
CA VAL A 18 -5.49 -6.18 -20.72
C VAL A 18 -6.42 -5.13 -21.36
N GLY A 19 -7.65 -5.52 -21.69
CA GLY A 19 -8.57 -4.65 -22.40
C GLY A 19 -8.93 -3.39 -21.58
N ARG A 20 -9.32 -3.59 -20.32
CA ARG A 20 -9.64 -2.49 -19.40
C ARG A 20 -8.43 -1.61 -19.13
N THR A 21 -7.27 -2.22 -18.94
CA THR A 21 -6.04 -1.47 -18.62
C THR A 21 -5.58 -0.66 -19.82
N GLN A 22 -5.62 -1.21 -21.04
CA GLN A 22 -5.26 -0.49 -22.26
C GLN A 22 -6.18 0.71 -22.50
N ALA A 23 -7.49 0.56 -22.26
CA ALA A 23 -8.44 1.68 -22.37
C ALA A 23 -8.17 2.80 -21.34
N ALA A 24 -7.75 2.44 -20.12
CA ALA A 24 -7.45 3.39 -19.06
C ALA A 24 -6.07 4.07 -19.20
N LEU A 25 -5.13 3.41 -19.87
CA LEU A 25 -3.72 3.83 -20.01
C LEU A 25 -3.24 3.69 -21.47
N PRO A 26 -3.77 4.46 -22.40
CA PRO A 26 -3.49 4.28 -23.83
C PRO A 26 -2.02 4.52 -24.21
N GLY A 27 -1.27 5.26 -23.39
CA GLY A 27 0.17 5.51 -23.62
C GLY A 27 1.10 4.43 -23.09
N ALA A 28 0.60 3.43 -22.36
CA ALA A 28 1.41 2.35 -21.82
C ALA A 28 1.37 1.11 -22.72
N ARG A 29 2.45 0.33 -22.75
CA ARG A 29 2.43 -1.04 -23.22
C ARG A 29 1.74 -1.90 -22.16
N VAL A 30 0.71 -2.63 -22.54
CA VAL A 30 -0.06 -3.49 -21.62
C VAL A 30 0.13 -4.95 -21.98
N VAL A 31 0.54 -5.74 -20.99
CA VAL A 31 0.87 -7.15 -21.17
C VAL A 31 0.09 -8.00 -20.16
N SER A 32 -0.40 -9.15 -20.63
CA SER A 32 -1.10 -10.10 -19.76
C SER A 32 -0.14 -10.68 -18.72
N TRP A 33 -0.57 -10.71 -17.48
CA TRP A 33 0.17 -11.22 -16.34
C TRP A 33 -0.57 -12.35 -15.64
N SER A 34 0.18 -13.42 -15.34
CA SER A 34 -0.25 -14.47 -14.42
C SER A 34 0.42 -14.24 -13.07
N SER A 35 -0.37 -14.22 -12.00
CA SER A 35 0.12 -14.00 -10.64
C SER A 35 0.62 -15.28 -9.94
N ASP A 36 0.45 -16.44 -10.58
CA ASP A 36 0.69 -17.76 -9.99
C ASP A 36 1.75 -18.60 -10.72
N ARG A 37 2.22 -18.14 -11.89
CA ARG A 37 3.19 -18.90 -12.68
C ARG A 37 4.01 -18.02 -13.63
N PRO A 38 5.23 -18.49 -14.00
CA PRO A 38 6.00 -17.91 -15.08
C PRO A 38 5.22 -17.87 -16.39
N GLY A 39 5.55 -16.91 -17.24
CA GLY A 39 4.94 -16.75 -18.56
C GLY A 39 5.73 -15.78 -19.43
N PRO A 40 5.24 -15.48 -20.65
CA PRO A 40 5.91 -14.57 -21.57
C PRO A 40 6.18 -13.17 -20.98
N TRP A 41 5.44 -12.76 -19.95
CA TRP A 41 5.64 -11.49 -19.25
C TRP A 41 7.01 -11.40 -18.54
N PHE A 42 7.71 -12.51 -18.32
CA PHE A 42 9.07 -12.50 -17.78
C PHE A 42 10.04 -11.73 -18.69
N GLU A 43 9.83 -11.81 -20.00
CA GLU A 43 10.64 -11.11 -20.99
C GLU A 43 10.49 -9.58 -20.90
N GLU A 44 9.36 -9.11 -20.37
CA GLU A 44 9.10 -7.67 -20.19
C GLU A 44 9.91 -7.06 -19.04
N VAL A 45 10.53 -7.87 -18.18
CA VAL A 45 11.41 -7.43 -17.09
C VAL A 45 12.85 -7.26 -17.59
N ASP A 46 13.22 -7.89 -18.71
CA ASP A 46 14.56 -7.78 -19.26
C ASP A 46 14.81 -6.39 -19.85
N GLY A 47 15.83 -5.74 -19.34
CA GLY A 47 16.29 -4.46 -19.87
C GLY A 47 15.47 -3.23 -19.44
N VAL A 48 14.53 -3.35 -18.48
CA VAL A 48 13.88 -2.18 -17.87
C VAL A 48 14.80 -1.51 -16.85
N ASP A 49 14.62 -0.22 -16.62
CA ASP A 49 15.42 0.54 -15.67
C ASP A 49 14.93 0.32 -14.22
N GLY A 50 13.64 0.08 -14.04
CA GLY A 50 13.06 -0.21 -12.72
C GLY A 50 11.76 -0.98 -12.79
N VAL A 51 11.45 -1.69 -11.71
CA VAL A 51 10.19 -2.43 -11.52
C VAL A 51 9.46 -1.87 -10.31
N ILE A 52 8.18 -1.52 -10.48
CA ILE A 52 7.28 -1.08 -9.42
C ILE A 52 6.21 -2.16 -9.24
N HIS A 53 6.27 -2.92 -8.16
CA HIS A 53 5.37 -4.04 -7.85
C HIS A 53 4.33 -3.61 -6.83
N LEU A 54 3.08 -3.41 -7.29
CA LEU A 54 1.95 -2.96 -6.48
C LEU A 54 0.85 -4.02 -6.36
N ALA A 55 1.14 -5.26 -6.73
CA ALA A 55 0.13 -6.31 -6.71
C ALA A 55 -0.26 -6.68 -5.27
N GLY A 56 -1.55 -6.84 -5.05
CA GLY A 56 -2.09 -7.26 -3.77
C GLY A 56 -3.61 -7.29 -3.80
N GLU A 57 -4.20 -8.30 -3.19
CA GLU A 57 -5.63 -8.44 -3.04
C GLU A 57 -6.16 -7.50 -1.94
N SER A 58 -7.41 -7.06 -2.07
CA SER A 58 -8.04 -6.20 -1.06
C SER A 58 -8.09 -6.88 0.31
N ILE A 59 -7.62 -6.18 1.34
CA ILE A 59 -7.73 -6.62 2.74
C ILE A 59 -9.08 -6.23 3.37
N VAL A 60 -9.84 -5.33 2.73
CA VAL A 60 -11.11 -4.81 3.24
C VAL A 60 -12.24 -5.75 2.81
N LYS A 61 -12.22 -6.94 3.38
CA LYS A 61 -13.21 -8.01 3.23
C LYS A 61 -13.19 -8.88 4.48
N ARG A 62 -14.23 -9.65 4.74
CA ARG A 62 -14.22 -10.59 5.88
C ARG A 62 -13.10 -11.62 5.71
N TRP A 63 -12.28 -11.82 6.74
CA TRP A 63 -11.12 -12.72 6.70
C TRP A 63 -11.50 -14.17 6.98
N SER A 64 -12.14 -14.83 6.00
CA SER A 64 -12.20 -16.29 5.99
C SER A 64 -10.81 -16.88 5.75
N GLU A 65 -10.65 -18.19 5.96
CA GLU A 65 -9.37 -18.86 5.65
C GLU A 65 -8.96 -18.69 4.19
N ASP A 66 -9.91 -18.75 3.24
CA ASP A 66 -9.64 -18.52 1.83
C ASP A 66 -9.20 -17.08 1.57
N ALA A 67 -9.88 -16.11 2.19
CA ALA A 67 -9.50 -14.69 2.07
C ALA A 67 -8.10 -14.43 2.64
N ARG A 68 -7.75 -15.03 3.79
CA ARG A 68 -6.41 -14.93 4.38
C ARG A 68 -5.36 -15.54 3.45
N ARG A 69 -5.60 -16.73 2.91
CA ARG A 69 -4.71 -17.37 1.92
C ARG A 69 -4.51 -16.49 0.68
N GLU A 70 -5.57 -15.90 0.17
CA GLU A 70 -5.50 -15.02 -1.00
C GLU A 70 -4.71 -13.74 -0.72
N ILE A 71 -4.89 -13.12 0.46
CA ILE A 71 -4.13 -11.96 0.90
C ILE A 71 -2.63 -12.27 0.95
N VAL A 72 -2.24 -13.42 1.50
CA VAL A 72 -0.86 -13.90 1.58
C VAL A 72 -0.31 -14.14 0.17
N ARG A 73 -0.97 -14.98 -0.63
CA ARG A 73 -0.50 -15.38 -1.96
C ARG A 73 -0.35 -14.21 -2.91
N SER A 74 -1.33 -13.31 -2.91
CA SER A 74 -1.32 -12.13 -3.79
C SER A 74 -0.17 -11.15 -3.51
N ARG A 75 0.52 -11.27 -2.40
CA ARG A 75 1.66 -10.44 -1.99
C ARG A 75 2.97 -11.21 -2.04
N ILE A 76 3.07 -12.26 -1.25
CA ILE A 76 4.33 -12.99 -1.05
C ILE A 76 4.70 -13.78 -2.31
N ASP A 77 3.77 -14.60 -2.84
CA ASP A 77 4.06 -15.45 -3.98
C ASP A 77 4.29 -14.62 -5.26
N THR A 78 3.50 -13.55 -5.45
CA THR A 78 3.68 -12.67 -6.61
C THR A 78 5.00 -11.89 -6.54
N THR A 79 5.45 -11.51 -5.34
CA THR A 79 6.74 -10.84 -5.14
C THR A 79 7.90 -11.79 -5.40
N ARG A 80 7.80 -13.04 -4.93
CA ARG A 80 8.80 -14.08 -5.23
C ARG A 80 8.87 -14.36 -6.73
N LEU A 81 7.72 -14.48 -7.38
CA LEU A 81 7.63 -14.70 -8.81
C LEU A 81 8.24 -13.54 -9.63
N MET A 82 8.02 -12.29 -9.19
CA MET A 82 8.68 -11.12 -9.78
C MET A 82 10.20 -11.18 -9.56
N GLY A 83 10.65 -11.58 -8.37
CA GLY A 83 12.06 -11.81 -8.08
C GLY A 83 12.70 -12.84 -9.00
N GLU A 84 11.99 -13.94 -9.30
CA GLU A 84 12.46 -14.93 -10.28
C GLU A 84 12.58 -14.34 -11.70
N ALA A 85 11.62 -13.51 -12.11
CA ALA A 85 11.69 -12.83 -13.41
C ALA A 85 12.90 -11.89 -13.48
N ILE A 86 13.13 -11.10 -12.43
CA ILE A 86 14.31 -10.23 -12.29
C ILE A 86 15.60 -11.06 -12.34
N GLY A 87 15.63 -12.21 -11.64
CA GLY A 87 16.79 -13.09 -11.62
C GLY A 87 17.16 -13.67 -13.00
N LYS A 88 16.16 -13.91 -13.85
CA LYS A 88 16.31 -14.45 -15.22
C LYS A 88 16.61 -13.36 -16.26
N ALA A 89 16.40 -12.08 -15.95
CA ALA A 89 16.68 -10.98 -16.86
C ALA A 89 18.19 -10.93 -17.21
N LYS A 90 18.52 -10.76 -18.47
CA LYS A 90 19.89 -10.60 -18.96
C LYS A 90 20.46 -9.25 -18.52
N ARG A 91 19.66 -8.20 -18.67
CA ARG A 91 19.91 -6.88 -18.14
C ARG A 91 18.92 -6.61 -17.00
N LYS A 92 19.40 -6.74 -15.78
CA LYS A 92 18.58 -6.56 -14.59
C LYS A 92 18.18 -5.10 -14.40
N PRO A 93 17.00 -4.81 -13.80
CA PRO A 93 16.62 -3.46 -13.44
C PRO A 93 17.57 -2.87 -12.39
N GLY A 94 17.73 -1.55 -12.39
CA GLY A 94 18.49 -0.83 -11.35
C GLY A 94 17.77 -0.79 -10.00
N ALA A 95 16.43 -0.88 -10.02
CA ALA A 95 15.61 -0.83 -8.81
C ALA A 95 14.39 -1.74 -8.88
N PHE A 96 14.06 -2.33 -7.73
CA PHE A 96 12.82 -3.03 -7.46
C PHE A 96 12.08 -2.34 -6.30
N LEU A 97 11.00 -1.63 -6.60
CA LEU A 97 10.15 -0.99 -5.63
C LEU A 97 8.94 -1.90 -5.38
N CYS A 98 8.83 -2.42 -4.17
CA CYS A 98 7.73 -3.28 -3.78
C CYS A 98 6.80 -2.54 -2.82
N ALA A 99 5.50 -2.59 -3.09
CA ALA A 99 4.53 -2.15 -2.09
C ALA A 99 4.72 -2.94 -0.79
N SER A 100 4.53 -2.26 0.29
CA SER A 100 4.43 -2.76 1.66
C SER A 100 3.33 -1.94 2.35
N ALA A 101 3.16 -2.07 3.64
CA ALA A 101 2.13 -1.34 4.37
C ALA A 101 2.58 -0.98 5.79
N VAL A 102 2.03 0.11 6.32
CA VAL A 102 2.18 0.45 7.76
C VAL A 102 1.66 -0.65 8.68
N GLY A 103 0.89 -1.62 8.15
CA GLY A 103 0.52 -2.85 8.84
C GLY A 103 1.70 -3.66 9.35
N TYR A 104 2.93 -3.43 8.86
CA TYR A 104 4.18 -3.97 9.39
C TYR A 104 4.31 -3.76 10.91
N TYR A 105 3.87 -2.61 11.39
CA TYR A 105 4.00 -2.25 12.80
C TYR A 105 2.90 -2.83 13.70
N GLY A 106 1.89 -3.50 13.13
CA GLY A 106 0.75 -4.04 13.86
C GLY A 106 -0.06 -2.96 14.59
N PRO A 107 -1.11 -3.34 15.31
CA PRO A 107 -1.83 -2.44 16.20
C PRO A 107 -0.93 -1.94 17.32
N GLN A 108 -0.81 -0.62 17.45
CA GLN A 108 -0.04 0.02 18.52
C GLN A 108 -0.94 0.95 19.32
N PRO A 109 -1.32 0.57 20.54
CA PRO A 109 -2.07 1.48 21.40
C PRO A 109 -1.16 2.63 21.88
N GLY A 110 -1.75 3.81 22.01
CA GLY A 110 -1.08 4.97 22.60
C GLY A 110 -0.39 5.91 21.61
N GLU A 111 0.51 6.73 22.14
CA GLU A 111 1.14 7.82 21.39
C GLU A 111 2.52 7.48 20.82
N ARG A 112 2.93 6.22 20.88
CA ARG A 112 4.25 5.80 20.37
C ARG A 112 4.38 6.11 18.89
N VAL A 113 5.36 6.91 18.53
CA VAL A 113 5.73 7.21 17.16
C VAL A 113 6.66 6.12 16.63
N LEU A 114 6.37 5.61 15.44
CA LEU A 114 7.07 4.50 14.79
C LEU A 114 7.72 5.00 13.50
N ASP A 115 9.00 4.88 13.40
CA ASP A 115 9.76 5.15 12.18
C ASP A 115 10.21 3.85 11.49
N GLU A 116 11.01 3.97 10.43
CA GLU A 116 11.45 2.82 9.63
C GLU A 116 12.34 1.84 10.40
N ASP A 117 12.96 2.25 11.49
CA ASP A 117 13.83 1.42 12.33
C ASP A 117 13.05 0.70 13.46
N ALA A 118 11.77 1.03 13.64
CA ALA A 118 10.94 0.34 14.62
C ALA A 118 10.73 -1.13 14.22
N PRO A 119 10.73 -2.06 15.20
CA PRO A 119 10.51 -3.48 14.94
C PRO A 119 9.09 -3.74 14.43
N PRO A 120 8.86 -4.92 13.81
CA PRO A 120 7.53 -5.35 13.44
C PRO A 120 6.63 -5.49 14.66
N GLY A 121 5.35 -5.27 14.46
CA GLY A 121 4.33 -5.56 15.46
C GLY A 121 3.81 -6.99 15.35
N GLU A 122 2.68 -7.23 16.00
CA GLU A 122 2.03 -8.54 16.06
C GLU A 122 0.72 -8.55 15.29
N GLY A 123 0.24 -9.74 14.94
CA GLY A 123 -1.05 -9.97 14.30
C GLY A 123 -0.95 -10.35 12.82
N PHE A 124 -2.07 -10.83 12.29
CA PHE A 124 -2.12 -11.41 10.94
C PHE A 124 -1.56 -10.49 9.85
N LEU A 125 -1.92 -9.21 9.85
CA LEU A 125 -1.43 -8.28 8.83
C LEU A 125 0.06 -7.97 9.02
N ALA A 126 0.54 -7.87 10.26
CA ALA A 126 1.97 -7.66 10.53
C ALA A 126 2.79 -8.84 10.01
N ASP A 127 2.38 -10.07 10.30
CA ASP A 127 3.04 -11.29 9.81
C ASP A 127 3.06 -11.33 8.28
N VAL A 128 1.94 -10.99 7.63
CA VAL A 128 1.88 -10.93 6.16
C VAL A 128 2.87 -9.91 5.61
N VAL A 129 2.94 -8.72 6.21
CA VAL A 129 3.82 -7.66 5.72
C VAL A 129 5.29 -7.98 5.95
N VAL A 130 5.63 -8.59 7.10
CA VAL A 130 7.00 -9.07 7.37
C VAL A 130 7.47 -10.03 6.28
N HIS A 131 6.71 -11.08 5.99
CA HIS A 131 7.07 -12.05 4.96
C HIS A 131 7.05 -11.45 3.54
N TRP A 132 6.18 -10.47 3.30
CA TRP A 132 6.17 -9.74 2.04
C TRP A 132 7.45 -8.92 1.84
N GLU A 133 7.90 -8.21 2.87
CA GLU A 133 9.16 -7.47 2.83
C GLU A 133 10.38 -8.39 2.74
N GLU A 134 10.35 -9.57 3.39
CA GLU A 134 11.39 -10.60 3.23
C GLU A 134 11.51 -11.05 1.77
N ALA A 135 10.37 -11.33 1.11
CA ALA A 135 10.36 -11.70 -0.29
C ALA A 135 10.89 -10.57 -1.20
N ALA A 136 10.62 -9.31 -0.85
CA ALA A 136 11.15 -8.16 -1.57
C ALA A 136 12.65 -7.94 -1.35
N ARG A 137 13.14 -8.08 -0.11
CA ARG A 137 14.58 -7.99 0.21
C ARG A 137 15.41 -9.08 -0.46
N ALA A 138 14.85 -10.28 -0.57
CA ALA A 138 15.50 -11.40 -1.25
C ALA A 138 15.90 -11.07 -2.69
N VAL A 139 15.21 -10.13 -3.36
CA VAL A 139 15.58 -9.67 -4.71
C VAL A 139 16.94 -8.97 -4.69
N GLU A 140 17.21 -8.14 -3.70
CA GLU A 140 18.51 -7.49 -3.55
C GLU A 140 19.60 -8.49 -3.15
N GLU A 141 19.31 -9.35 -2.18
CA GLU A 141 20.26 -10.33 -1.66
C GLU A 141 20.69 -11.35 -2.71
N GLN A 142 19.76 -11.82 -3.53
CA GLN A 142 20.02 -12.90 -4.52
C GLN A 142 20.48 -12.36 -5.87
N HIS A 143 20.06 -11.16 -6.24
CA HIS A 143 20.24 -10.66 -7.61
C HIS A 143 21.01 -9.33 -7.69
N GLY A 144 21.33 -8.71 -6.56
CA GLY A 144 22.05 -7.42 -6.49
C GLY A 144 21.22 -6.23 -7.00
N VAL A 145 19.92 -6.38 -7.13
CA VAL A 145 18.99 -5.30 -7.57
C VAL A 145 18.51 -4.54 -6.34
N ARG A 146 18.75 -3.24 -6.30
CA ARG A 146 18.32 -2.36 -5.21
C ARG A 146 16.83 -2.54 -4.91
N SER A 147 16.50 -2.87 -3.66
CA SER A 147 15.12 -3.13 -3.22
C SER A 147 14.64 -2.07 -2.25
N VAL A 148 13.42 -1.56 -2.49
CA VAL A 148 12.74 -0.59 -1.61
C VAL A 148 11.36 -1.12 -1.26
N GLN A 149 11.06 -1.17 0.05
CA GLN A 149 9.76 -1.59 0.56
C GLN A 149 8.96 -0.34 0.96
N LEU A 150 7.95 -0.01 0.17
CA LEU A 150 7.10 1.16 0.39
C LEU A 150 6.03 0.85 1.44
N ARG A 151 6.27 1.19 2.71
CA ARG A 151 5.29 1.03 3.82
C ARG A 151 4.20 2.08 3.71
N ILE A 152 3.21 1.81 2.88
CA ILE A 152 2.16 2.75 2.52
C ILE A 152 1.10 2.82 3.63
N GLY A 153 0.76 4.04 4.04
CA GLY A 153 -0.35 4.33 4.93
C GLY A 153 -1.71 4.26 4.23
N VAL A 154 -2.76 4.74 4.91
CA VAL A 154 -4.10 4.82 4.31
C VAL A 154 -4.09 5.92 3.25
N VAL A 155 -4.20 5.51 1.99
CA VAL A 155 -4.15 6.44 0.86
C VAL A 155 -5.47 7.19 0.73
N ILE A 156 -5.39 8.51 0.75
CA ILE A 156 -6.51 9.43 0.55
C ILE A 156 -6.40 10.04 -0.85
N GLY A 157 -7.44 9.89 -1.65
CA GLY A 157 -7.51 10.43 -3.00
C GLY A 157 -8.86 10.20 -3.63
N GLU A 158 -9.19 10.99 -4.63
CA GLU A 158 -10.46 10.87 -5.35
C GLU A 158 -10.49 9.64 -6.26
N GLY A 159 -11.69 9.14 -6.56
CA GLY A 159 -11.94 8.09 -7.53
C GLY A 159 -11.84 6.66 -6.98
N GLY A 160 -12.10 6.45 -5.70
CA GLY A 160 -12.20 5.14 -5.09
C GLY A 160 -11.37 4.95 -3.82
N GLY A 161 -11.24 3.69 -3.39
CA GLY A 161 -10.37 3.30 -2.28
C GLY A 161 -10.94 3.56 -0.89
N ALA A 162 -10.06 3.96 0.04
CA ALA A 162 -10.42 4.14 1.44
C ALA A 162 -11.34 5.35 1.64
N LEU A 163 -11.06 6.47 0.95
CA LEU A 163 -11.81 7.71 1.11
C LEU A 163 -13.30 7.54 0.79
N ASP A 164 -13.65 6.87 -0.32
CA ASP A 164 -15.04 6.66 -0.70
C ASP A 164 -15.81 5.85 0.35
N LYS A 165 -15.15 4.85 0.94
CA LYS A 165 -15.74 4.04 2.02
C LYS A 165 -15.92 4.85 3.30
N MET A 166 -14.95 5.72 3.62
CA MET A 166 -15.02 6.60 4.80
C MET A 166 -16.12 7.67 4.65
N ILE A 167 -16.32 8.20 3.45
CA ILE A 167 -17.31 9.23 3.14
C ILE A 167 -18.74 8.67 3.10
N ALA A 168 -18.93 7.42 2.69
CA ALA A 168 -20.24 6.84 2.42
C ALA A 168 -21.25 7.03 3.56
N PRO A 169 -20.95 6.78 4.85
CA PRO A 169 -21.89 7.01 5.95
C PRO A 169 -22.30 8.47 6.10
N PHE A 170 -21.39 9.42 5.85
CA PHE A 170 -21.67 10.85 5.99
C PHE A 170 -22.69 11.34 4.97
N ARG A 171 -22.74 10.75 3.76
CA ARG A 171 -23.73 11.07 2.74
C ARG A 171 -25.16 10.82 3.24
N PHE A 172 -25.32 9.86 4.15
CA PHE A 172 -26.60 9.49 4.77
C PHE A 172 -26.79 10.10 6.16
N PHE A 173 -25.97 11.09 6.56
CA PHE A 173 -26.00 11.71 7.90
C PHE A 173 -25.69 10.75 9.06
N LEU A 174 -25.07 9.60 8.75
CA LEU A 174 -24.69 8.56 9.72
C LEU A 174 -23.18 8.59 10.00
N GLY A 175 -22.51 9.69 9.70
CA GLY A 175 -21.06 9.85 9.87
C GLY A 175 -20.65 10.12 11.30
N GLY A 176 -19.50 9.56 11.69
CA GLY A 176 -18.89 9.80 12.99
C GLY A 176 -17.72 8.87 13.27
N PRO A 177 -17.04 9.03 14.41
CA PRO A 177 -15.92 8.18 14.79
C PRO A 177 -16.40 6.77 15.17
N ILE A 178 -15.51 5.81 15.00
CA ILE A 178 -15.71 4.42 15.44
C ILE A 178 -15.19 4.31 16.88
N GLY A 179 -15.94 3.66 17.75
CA GLY A 179 -15.58 3.47 19.14
C GLY A 179 -15.39 4.81 19.88
N ASP A 180 -14.28 4.96 20.57
CA ASP A 180 -13.90 6.19 21.26
C ASP A 180 -13.24 7.24 20.34
N GLY A 181 -12.94 6.85 19.09
CA GLY A 181 -12.32 7.72 18.10
C GLY A 181 -10.83 7.99 18.32
N LYS A 182 -10.17 7.28 19.25
CA LYS A 182 -8.75 7.49 19.56
C LYS A 182 -7.80 6.70 18.69
N GLN A 183 -8.30 5.71 17.95
CA GLN A 183 -7.46 4.93 17.02
C GLN A 183 -6.79 5.88 16.02
N VAL A 184 -5.50 5.64 15.79
CA VAL A 184 -4.68 6.51 14.94
C VAL A 184 -4.62 5.96 13.52
N THR A 185 -4.86 6.82 12.54
CA THR A 185 -4.71 6.53 11.12
C THR A 185 -3.47 7.22 10.58
N SER A 186 -2.46 6.45 10.20
CA SER A 186 -1.35 6.95 9.39
C SER A 186 -1.80 6.99 7.95
N TRP A 187 -2.03 8.17 7.45
CA TRP A 187 -2.57 8.44 6.11
C TRP A 187 -1.55 9.12 5.20
N ILE A 188 -1.85 9.16 3.91
CA ILE A 188 -1.07 9.90 2.93
C ILE A 188 -1.96 10.33 1.76
N HIS A 189 -1.67 11.46 1.13
CA HIS A 189 -2.33 11.82 -0.12
C HIS A 189 -1.79 10.96 -1.28
N ARG A 190 -2.66 10.63 -2.23
CA ARG A 190 -2.28 9.79 -3.39
C ARG A 190 -1.12 10.38 -4.17
N ASP A 191 -1.07 11.70 -4.34
CA ASP A 191 -0.03 12.35 -5.13
C ASP A 191 1.33 12.26 -4.43
N ASP A 192 1.37 12.26 -3.07
CA ASP A 192 2.59 12.01 -2.32
C ASP A 192 3.04 10.55 -2.38
N VAL A 193 2.11 9.58 -2.48
CA VAL A 193 2.48 8.19 -2.77
C VAL A 193 3.22 8.11 -4.12
N VAL A 194 2.72 8.83 -5.13
CA VAL A 194 3.36 8.90 -6.44
C VAL A 194 4.71 9.58 -6.33
N GLY A 195 4.78 10.75 -5.69
CA GLY A 195 6.03 11.51 -5.53
C GLY A 195 7.12 10.69 -4.81
N LEU A 196 6.79 10.08 -3.68
CA LEU A 196 7.72 9.21 -2.93
C LEU A 196 8.14 7.97 -3.73
N THR A 197 7.22 7.39 -4.52
CA THR A 197 7.57 6.27 -5.41
C THR A 197 8.55 6.70 -6.49
N LEU A 198 8.35 7.87 -7.10
CA LEU A 198 9.27 8.42 -8.11
C LEU A 198 10.62 8.79 -7.48
N LEU A 199 10.61 9.44 -6.31
CA LEU A 199 11.83 9.72 -5.55
C LEU A 199 12.62 8.42 -5.28
N ALA A 200 11.94 7.37 -4.82
CA ALA A 200 12.58 6.09 -4.54
C ALA A 200 13.08 5.38 -5.82
N LEU A 201 12.41 5.59 -6.95
CA LEU A 201 12.86 5.05 -8.24
C LEU A 201 14.15 5.72 -8.69
N ASP A 202 14.19 7.05 -8.65
CA ASP A 202 15.25 7.86 -9.25
C ASP A 202 16.46 8.05 -8.32
N ASN A 203 16.29 7.95 -7.01
CA ASN A 203 17.37 8.16 -6.03
C ASN A 203 17.97 6.81 -5.57
N GLU A 204 19.19 6.53 -6.00
CA GLU A 204 19.93 5.31 -5.68
C GLU A 204 20.26 5.15 -4.18
N ALA A 205 20.25 6.24 -3.41
CA ALA A 205 20.47 6.19 -1.97
C ALA A 205 19.28 5.61 -1.20
N VAL A 206 18.08 5.56 -1.82
CA VAL A 206 16.88 5.00 -1.19
C VAL A 206 16.91 3.48 -1.29
N ARG A 207 17.06 2.81 -0.14
CA ARG A 207 17.12 1.34 0.00
C ARG A 207 16.35 0.88 1.23
N GLY A 208 15.83 -0.35 1.19
CA GLY A 208 15.11 -0.94 2.30
C GLY A 208 13.76 -0.26 2.56
N PRO A 209 13.24 -0.30 3.80
CA PRO A 209 11.92 0.23 4.11
C PRO A 209 11.87 1.75 4.04
N LEU A 210 10.78 2.26 3.47
CA LEU A 210 10.44 3.67 3.40
C LEU A 210 8.99 3.85 3.85
N ASN A 211 8.76 4.61 4.92
CA ASN A 211 7.41 4.97 5.33
C ASN A 211 6.80 5.98 4.36
N VAL A 212 5.73 5.58 3.71
CA VAL A 212 4.97 6.37 2.75
C VAL A 212 3.69 6.85 3.46
N THR A 213 3.89 7.83 4.36
CA THR A 213 2.85 8.42 5.20
C THR A 213 3.01 9.93 5.26
N ALA A 214 1.91 10.64 5.55
CA ALA A 214 2.01 12.05 5.96
C ALA A 214 2.71 12.15 7.34
N PRO A 215 3.42 13.26 7.63
CA PRO A 215 4.14 13.45 8.89
C PRO A 215 3.21 13.42 10.12
N HIS A 216 1.95 13.82 9.94
CA HIS A 216 0.96 13.91 11.00
C HIS A 216 -0.14 12.88 10.81
N ALA A 217 -0.08 11.81 11.60
CA ALA A 217 -1.16 10.85 11.68
C ALA A 217 -2.37 11.48 12.41
N ALA A 218 -3.58 11.08 12.02
CA ALA A 218 -4.83 11.61 12.56
C ALA A 218 -5.58 10.57 13.38
N THR A 219 -6.26 10.99 14.44
CA THR A 219 -7.19 10.15 15.19
C THR A 219 -8.50 9.93 14.42
N GLY A 220 -9.23 8.87 14.72
CA GLY A 220 -10.55 8.62 14.12
C GLY A 220 -11.53 9.76 14.36
N GLU A 221 -11.45 10.44 15.51
CA GLU A 221 -12.24 11.64 15.81
C GLU A 221 -11.89 12.81 14.87
N GLU A 222 -10.59 13.07 14.66
CA GLU A 222 -10.12 14.12 13.74
C GLU A 222 -10.51 13.84 12.30
N VAL A 223 -10.36 12.61 11.85
CA VAL A 223 -10.78 12.19 10.51
C VAL A 223 -12.28 12.36 10.32
N ALA A 224 -13.10 11.90 11.27
CA ALA A 224 -14.55 12.06 11.20
C ALA A 224 -14.97 13.53 11.17
N ARG A 225 -14.33 14.37 11.99
CA ARG A 225 -14.58 15.81 12.01
C ARG A 225 -14.19 16.48 10.70
N ALA A 226 -13.05 16.14 10.13
CA ALA A 226 -12.58 16.70 8.87
C ALA A 226 -13.53 16.33 7.72
N ILE A 227 -13.97 15.06 7.61
CA ILE A 227 -14.93 14.61 6.59
C ILE A 227 -16.27 15.35 6.79
N GLY A 228 -16.76 15.43 8.01
CA GLY A 228 -18.01 16.13 8.32
C GLY A 228 -17.97 17.62 7.93
N ALA A 229 -16.86 18.30 8.21
CA ALA A 229 -16.67 19.70 7.86
C ALA A 229 -16.65 19.92 6.34
N VAL A 230 -15.88 19.13 5.59
CA VAL A 230 -15.79 19.21 4.13
C VAL A 230 -17.14 18.93 3.44
N LEU A 231 -17.85 17.91 3.91
CA LEU A 231 -19.14 17.51 3.34
C LEU A 231 -20.31 18.36 3.87
N ARG A 232 -20.07 19.21 4.88
CA ARG A 232 -21.13 19.93 5.61
C ARG A 232 -22.18 18.97 6.18
N ARG A 233 -21.69 17.90 6.82
CA ARG A 233 -22.52 16.84 7.43
C ARG A 233 -22.14 16.66 8.89
N PRO A 234 -23.10 16.23 9.74
CA PRO A 234 -22.80 15.93 11.13
C PRO A 234 -21.78 14.78 11.23
N SER A 235 -20.90 14.85 12.23
CA SER A 235 -19.86 13.85 12.50
C SER A 235 -19.88 13.33 13.94
N TRP A 236 -21.01 13.44 14.62
CA TRP A 236 -21.16 13.13 16.04
C TRP A 236 -21.67 11.71 16.35
N LEU A 237 -22.18 11.00 15.34
CA LEU A 237 -22.76 9.67 15.54
C LEU A 237 -21.64 8.64 15.73
N ARG A 238 -21.39 8.25 16.98
CA ARG A 238 -20.40 7.22 17.28
C ARG A 238 -20.89 5.84 16.84
N VAL A 239 -20.07 5.17 16.04
CA VAL A 239 -20.34 3.80 15.59
C VAL A 239 -19.73 2.83 16.59
N PRO A 240 -20.51 1.99 17.30
CA PRO A 240 -19.96 1.02 18.24
C PRO A 240 -19.03 0.02 17.54
N GLU A 241 -17.86 -0.25 18.12
CA GLU A 241 -16.90 -1.23 17.56
C GLU A 241 -17.52 -2.61 17.38
N ALA A 242 -18.43 -3.00 18.27
CA ALA A 242 -19.14 -4.28 18.18
C ALA A 242 -19.93 -4.42 16.87
N MET A 243 -20.52 -3.33 16.37
CA MET A 243 -21.22 -3.34 15.07
C MET A 243 -20.24 -3.52 13.91
N VAL A 244 -19.07 -2.88 13.99
CA VAL A 244 -18.03 -3.05 12.99
C VAL A 244 -17.51 -4.49 12.98
N LYS A 245 -17.24 -5.05 14.16
CA LYS A 245 -16.80 -6.44 14.32
C LYS A 245 -17.85 -7.44 13.82
N LEU A 246 -19.13 -7.18 14.04
CA LEU A 246 -20.22 -8.02 13.52
C LEU A 246 -20.24 -8.06 11.98
N GLY A 247 -20.01 -6.90 11.34
CA GLY A 247 -20.00 -6.79 9.87
C GLY A 247 -18.74 -7.33 9.22
N MET A 248 -17.58 -6.98 9.75
CA MET A 248 -16.27 -7.26 9.14
C MET A 248 -15.53 -8.46 9.74
N GLY A 249 -15.96 -8.98 10.89
CA GLY A 249 -15.22 -10.00 11.63
C GLY A 249 -13.83 -9.46 12.05
N ASP A 250 -12.81 -10.31 11.95
CA ASP A 250 -11.43 -9.95 12.31
C ASP A 250 -10.88 -8.77 11.48
N ALA A 251 -11.36 -8.58 10.26
CA ALA A 251 -10.97 -7.44 9.42
C ALA A 251 -11.38 -6.08 10.01
N ALA A 252 -12.22 -6.05 11.03
CA ALA A 252 -12.53 -4.84 11.78
C ALA A 252 -11.29 -4.18 12.38
N GLU A 253 -10.25 -4.96 12.69
CA GLU A 253 -8.95 -4.48 13.18
C GLU A 253 -8.40 -3.34 12.32
N ILE A 254 -8.56 -3.40 10.99
CA ILE A 254 -8.05 -2.37 10.06
C ILE A 254 -8.54 -0.97 10.40
N ILE A 255 -9.74 -0.84 10.97
CA ILE A 255 -10.39 0.45 11.22
C ILE A 255 -10.68 0.72 12.70
N THR A 256 -10.56 -0.29 13.57
CA THR A 256 -10.74 -0.13 15.02
C THR A 256 -9.44 0.01 15.78
N THR A 257 -8.32 -0.27 15.13
CA THR A 257 -6.97 -0.09 15.69
C THR A 257 -6.16 0.84 14.80
N GLY A 258 -4.90 1.03 15.12
CA GLY A 258 -4.00 1.81 14.28
C GLY A 258 -2.63 1.98 14.91
N GLN A 259 -1.81 2.77 14.24
CA GLN A 259 -0.44 3.07 14.66
C GLN A 259 -0.05 4.47 14.18
N ARG A 260 0.80 5.14 14.95
CA ARG A 260 1.34 6.46 14.60
C ARG A 260 2.68 6.29 13.90
N VAL A 261 2.67 6.31 12.58
CA VAL A 261 3.87 6.14 11.75
C VAL A 261 4.38 7.50 11.28
N TYR A 262 5.70 7.67 11.35
CA TYR A 262 6.39 8.88 10.94
C TYR A 262 7.36 8.58 9.78
N PRO A 263 7.37 9.40 8.70
CA PRO A 263 8.17 9.16 7.51
C PRO A 263 9.58 9.76 7.64
N ARG A 264 10.36 9.29 8.64
CA ARG A 264 11.66 9.87 8.98
C ARG A 264 12.63 9.89 7.79
N ARG A 265 12.65 8.81 7.01
CA ARG A 265 13.56 8.71 5.86
C ARG A 265 13.13 9.60 4.71
N ALA A 266 11.83 9.74 4.45
CA ALA A 266 11.32 10.64 3.41
C ALA A 266 11.68 12.09 3.73
N GLU A 267 11.47 12.55 4.97
CA GLU A 267 11.87 13.89 5.38
C GLU A 267 13.38 14.13 5.35
N ALA A 268 14.17 13.13 5.74
CA ALA A 268 15.64 13.21 5.66
C ALA A 268 16.13 13.33 4.20
N LEU A 269 15.34 12.86 3.23
CA LEU A 269 15.61 13.00 1.79
C LEU A 269 15.08 14.33 1.22
N GLY A 270 14.46 15.17 2.04
CA GLY A 270 13.94 16.48 1.65
C GLY A 270 12.57 16.44 0.97
N TYR A 271 11.81 15.39 1.18
CA TYR A 271 10.46 15.27 0.62
C TYR A 271 9.40 15.94 1.51
#